data_06dba8a5a357a6b0286c373dc55e6ed4
#
_entry.id   06dba8a5a357a6b0286c373dc55e6ed4
#
_cell.length_a   1.000
_cell.length_b   1.000
_cell.length_c   1.000
_cell.angle_alpha   90.00
_cell.angle_beta   90.00
_cell.angle_gamma   90.00
#
_symmetry.space_group_name_H-M   'P 1'
#
loop_
_entity.id
_entity.type
_entity.pdbx_description
1 polymer ?
#
loop_
_entity_poly.entity_id
_entity_poly.type
_entity_poly.pdbx_seq_one_letter_code
_entity_poly.pdbx_strand_id
1 'polypeptide(L)'
;MTKNRYIALQRELTQNRVDTMLLKEEEVSETNKEDLDKKRSKLTEQQIQLCISVLKTTNCYDQLEALEKATPKQLLVMRSLRKEIRSEISSAFVDVMMNLKERYPALTGDDIFYCVLSLLCCSKTVMMELMDATSDALKTRKNRIKNKMDAQIFDRVFGVDIQ
;
A
#
# COMPACT_ATOMS: atom_id res chain seq x y z
N MET A 1 -13.13 -3.14 -17.82
CA MET A 1 -12.90 -4.45 -17.16
C MET A 1 -14.18 -5.22 -17.05
N THR A 2 -14.13 -6.51 -17.28
CA THR A 2 -15.30 -7.37 -17.19
C THR A 2 -15.65 -7.69 -15.74
N LYS A 3 -16.94 -7.89 -15.48
CA LYS A 3 -17.45 -8.32 -14.17
C LYS A 3 -16.79 -9.62 -13.70
N ASN A 4 -16.48 -10.54 -14.64
CA ASN A 4 -15.81 -11.81 -14.33
C ASN A 4 -14.40 -11.61 -13.80
N ARG A 5 -13.66 -10.62 -14.32
CA ARG A 5 -12.32 -10.31 -13.85
C ARG A 5 -12.36 -9.78 -12.41
N TYR A 6 -13.31 -8.93 -12.10
CA TYR A 6 -13.49 -8.39 -10.74
C TYR A 6 -13.80 -9.52 -9.74
N ILE A 7 -14.71 -10.43 -10.09
CA ILE A 7 -15.06 -11.56 -9.24
C ILE A 7 -13.84 -12.46 -9.01
N ALA A 8 -13.05 -12.72 -10.06
CA ALA A 8 -11.82 -13.52 -9.93
C ALA A 8 -10.84 -12.88 -8.96
N LEU A 9 -10.63 -11.58 -9.04
CA LEU A 9 -9.74 -10.85 -8.11
C LEU A 9 -10.23 -10.92 -6.67
N GLN A 10 -11.54 -10.80 -6.45
CA GLN A 10 -12.10 -10.90 -5.11
C GLN A 10 -11.92 -12.30 -4.52
N ARG A 11 -12.04 -13.35 -5.34
CA ARG A 11 -11.78 -14.73 -4.91
C ARG A 11 -10.31 -14.92 -4.53
N GLU A 12 -9.38 -14.39 -5.34
CA GLU A 12 -7.95 -14.46 -5.05
C GLU A 12 -7.59 -13.73 -3.76
N LEU A 13 -8.21 -12.56 -3.50
CA LEU A 13 -8.03 -11.84 -2.23
C LEU A 13 -8.55 -12.64 -1.05
N THR A 14 -9.72 -13.26 -1.18
CA THR A 14 -10.29 -14.10 -0.11
C THR A 14 -9.37 -15.27 0.18
N GLN A 15 -8.83 -15.93 -0.86
CA GLN A 15 -7.89 -17.02 -0.67
C GLN A 15 -6.61 -16.55 0.01
N ASN A 16 -6.10 -15.39 -0.37
CA ASN A 16 -4.93 -14.79 0.28
C ASN A 16 -5.17 -14.53 1.77
N ARG A 17 -6.36 -14.06 2.14
CA ARG A 17 -6.75 -13.85 3.53
C ARG A 17 -6.72 -15.13 4.33
N VAL A 18 -7.27 -16.21 3.76
CA VAL A 18 -7.27 -17.55 4.39
C VAL A 18 -5.83 -18.04 4.58
N ASP A 19 -5.01 -17.95 3.53
CA ASP A 19 -3.62 -18.39 3.58
C ASP A 19 -2.82 -17.61 4.63
N THR A 20 -3.08 -16.30 4.75
CA THR A 20 -2.44 -15.45 5.76
C THR A 20 -2.85 -15.86 7.18
N MET A 21 -4.11 -16.17 7.40
CA MET A 21 -4.61 -16.65 8.70
C MET A 21 -3.98 -17.99 9.07
N LEU A 22 -3.90 -18.93 8.12
CA LEU A 22 -3.27 -20.23 8.34
C LEU A 22 -1.79 -20.09 8.66
N LEU A 23 -1.10 -19.15 8.00
CA LEU A 23 0.31 -18.86 8.29
C LEU A 23 0.49 -18.36 9.72
N LYS A 24 -0.40 -17.50 10.22
CA LYS A 24 -0.36 -17.02 11.61
C LYS A 24 -0.52 -18.15 12.61
N GLU A 25 -1.37 -19.13 12.31
CA GLU A 25 -1.53 -20.32 13.15
C GLU A 25 -0.26 -21.18 13.14
N GLU A 26 0.39 -21.34 11.99
CA GLU A 26 1.68 -22.05 11.89
C GLU A 26 2.77 -21.36 12.69
N GLU A 27 2.82 -20.04 12.72
CA GLU A 27 3.80 -19.25 13.47
C GLU A 27 3.77 -19.55 14.97
N VAL A 28 2.62 -19.91 15.51
CA VAL A 28 2.47 -20.24 16.92
C VAL A 28 3.05 -21.62 17.23
N SER A 29 3.04 -22.54 16.28
CA SER A 29 3.40 -23.95 16.48
C SER A 29 4.74 -24.35 15.89
N GLU A 30 5.33 -23.57 15.01
CA GLU A 30 6.51 -23.92 14.23
C GLU A 30 7.82 -23.33 14.79
N THR A 31 8.90 -24.12 14.64
CA THR A 31 10.24 -23.72 15.06
C THR A 31 11.12 -23.20 13.92
N ASN A 32 10.71 -23.38 12.64
CA ASN A 32 11.51 -22.97 11.49
C ASN A 32 11.10 -21.57 11.02
N LYS A 33 11.75 -20.57 11.59
CA LYS A 33 11.54 -19.17 11.30
C LYS A 33 11.80 -18.79 9.83
N GLU A 34 12.81 -19.42 9.22
CA GLU A 34 13.23 -19.07 7.87
C GLU A 34 12.16 -19.40 6.83
N ASP A 35 11.56 -20.59 6.93
CA ASP A 35 10.46 -21.01 6.04
C ASP A 35 9.23 -20.17 6.26
N LEU A 36 8.90 -19.82 7.49
CA LEU A 36 7.77 -18.94 7.80
C LEU A 36 7.96 -17.56 7.23
N ASP A 37 9.16 -16.98 7.30
CA ASP A 37 9.48 -15.68 6.76
C ASP A 37 9.33 -15.67 5.24
N LYS A 38 9.77 -16.74 4.56
CA LYS A 38 9.59 -16.89 3.11
C LYS A 38 8.13 -16.96 2.71
N LYS A 39 7.32 -17.74 3.45
CA LYS A 39 5.87 -17.85 3.21
C LYS A 39 5.20 -16.51 3.42
N ARG A 40 5.56 -15.79 4.49
CA ARG A 40 5.03 -14.47 4.79
C ARG A 40 5.36 -13.48 3.68
N SER A 41 6.60 -13.45 3.22
CA SER A 41 7.03 -12.55 2.14
C SER A 41 6.26 -12.82 0.85
N LYS A 42 6.05 -14.09 0.52
CA LYS A 42 5.31 -14.48 -0.68
C LYS A 42 3.85 -14.05 -0.60
N LEU A 43 3.20 -14.29 0.54
CA LEU A 43 1.80 -13.90 0.75
C LEU A 43 1.62 -12.39 0.76
N THR A 44 2.55 -11.67 1.37
CA THR A 44 2.54 -10.21 1.39
C THR A 44 2.68 -9.63 -0.01
N GLU A 45 3.61 -10.15 -0.81
CA GLU A 45 3.79 -9.70 -2.20
C GLU A 45 2.55 -10.00 -3.04
N GLN A 46 1.97 -11.18 -2.90
CA GLN A 46 0.73 -11.54 -3.57
C GLN A 46 -0.41 -10.59 -3.18
N GLN A 47 -0.53 -10.28 -1.88
CA GLN A 47 -1.55 -9.36 -1.38
C GLN A 47 -1.41 -7.97 -1.98
N ILE A 48 -0.18 -7.45 -2.04
CA ILE A 48 0.10 -6.14 -2.64
C ILE A 48 -0.32 -6.12 -4.11
N GLN A 49 0.06 -7.15 -4.88
CA GLN A 49 -0.27 -7.23 -6.30
C GLN A 49 -1.78 -7.34 -6.53
N LEU A 50 -2.48 -8.10 -5.70
CA LEU A 50 -3.94 -8.21 -5.78
C LEU A 50 -4.62 -6.88 -5.50
N CYS A 51 -4.16 -6.15 -4.49
CA CYS A 51 -4.70 -4.82 -4.16
C CYS A 51 -4.47 -3.82 -5.28
N ILE A 52 -3.28 -3.83 -5.90
CA ILE A 52 -3.00 -3.00 -7.08
C ILE A 52 -3.96 -3.36 -8.21
N SER A 53 -4.17 -4.65 -8.47
CA SER A 53 -5.09 -5.12 -9.52
C SER A 53 -6.53 -4.67 -9.27
N VAL A 54 -6.98 -4.71 -8.01
CA VAL A 54 -8.31 -4.21 -7.63
C VAL A 54 -8.41 -2.72 -7.90
N LEU A 55 -7.41 -1.93 -7.52
CA LEU A 55 -7.41 -0.49 -7.76
C LEU A 55 -7.49 -0.17 -9.25
N LYS A 56 -6.79 -0.94 -10.09
CA LYS A 56 -6.82 -0.78 -11.55
C LYS A 56 -8.19 -0.99 -12.16
N THR A 57 -9.11 -1.63 -11.45
CA THR A 57 -10.50 -1.78 -11.92
C THR A 57 -11.35 -0.55 -11.70
N THR A 58 -10.83 0.45 -11.00
CA THR A 58 -11.56 1.67 -10.60
C THR A 58 -11.10 2.87 -11.42
N ASN A 59 -11.92 3.91 -11.46
CA ASN A 59 -11.56 5.19 -12.07
C ASN A 59 -10.43 5.90 -11.31
N CYS A 60 -10.20 5.51 -10.08
CA CYS A 60 -9.15 6.10 -9.24
C CYS A 60 -7.77 5.96 -9.87
N TYR A 61 -7.48 4.83 -10.53
CA TYR A 61 -6.19 4.63 -11.20
C TYR A 61 -5.96 5.68 -12.29
N ASP A 62 -7.00 5.96 -13.09
CA ASP A 62 -6.94 7.00 -14.12
C ASP A 62 -6.77 8.38 -13.50
N GLN A 63 -7.42 8.64 -12.37
CA GLN A 63 -7.27 9.90 -11.63
C GLN A 63 -5.84 10.08 -11.10
N LEU A 64 -5.19 9.00 -10.64
CA LEU A 64 -3.79 9.05 -10.22
C LEU A 64 -2.87 9.39 -11.39
N GLU A 65 -3.10 8.81 -12.57
CA GLU A 65 -2.34 9.16 -13.78
C GLU A 65 -2.54 10.62 -14.15
N ALA A 66 -3.77 11.13 -14.02
CA ALA A 66 -4.06 12.54 -14.29
C ALA A 66 -3.31 13.46 -13.31
N LEU A 67 -3.21 13.08 -12.03
CA LEU A 67 -2.43 13.83 -11.04
C LEU A 67 -0.95 13.86 -11.38
N GLU A 68 -0.39 12.74 -11.87
CA GLU A 68 1.01 12.66 -12.28
C GLU A 68 1.36 13.65 -13.39
N LYS A 69 0.42 13.89 -14.30
CA LYS A 69 0.60 14.73 -15.47
C LYS A 69 0.06 16.16 -15.31
N ALA A 70 -0.53 16.45 -14.14
CA ALA A 70 -1.21 17.72 -13.94
C ALA A 70 -0.24 18.90 -13.79
N THR A 71 -0.62 20.02 -14.36
CA THR A 71 0.04 21.31 -14.10
C THR A 71 -0.37 21.82 -12.72
N PRO A 72 0.40 22.76 -12.11
CA PRO A 72 0.01 23.32 -10.81
C PRO A 72 -1.41 23.89 -10.78
N LYS A 73 -1.84 24.49 -11.90
CA LYS A 73 -3.20 25.02 -12.04
C LYS A 73 -4.26 23.91 -12.02
N GLN A 74 -3.98 22.80 -12.72
CA GLN A 74 -4.86 21.64 -12.73
C GLN A 74 -4.93 20.96 -11.36
N LEU A 75 -3.81 20.92 -10.64
CA LEU A 75 -3.78 20.37 -9.27
C LEU A 75 -4.72 21.13 -8.33
N LEU A 76 -4.80 22.45 -8.44
CA LEU A 76 -5.73 23.25 -7.66
C LEU A 76 -7.19 22.84 -7.90
N VAL A 77 -7.55 22.62 -9.17
CA VAL A 77 -8.89 22.17 -9.54
C VAL A 77 -9.18 20.77 -9.02
N MET A 78 -8.17 19.89 -9.03
CA MET A 78 -8.31 18.48 -8.65
C MET A 78 -8.31 18.25 -7.13
N ARG A 79 -8.02 19.27 -6.32
CA ARG A 79 -7.99 19.14 -4.87
C ARG A 79 -9.32 18.67 -4.26
N SER A 80 -10.44 19.01 -4.89
CA SER A 80 -11.74 18.54 -4.44
C SER A 80 -11.91 17.02 -4.55
N LEU A 81 -11.11 16.36 -5.41
CA LEU A 81 -11.14 14.91 -5.60
C LEU A 81 -10.21 14.17 -4.65
N ARG A 82 -9.37 14.89 -3.90
CA ARG A 82 -8.36 14.28 -3.02
C ARG A 82 -8.96 13.27 -2.06
N LYS A 83 -10.03 13.64 -1.40
CA LYS A 83 -10.70 12.80 -0.41
C LYS A 83 -11.25 11.52 -1.03
N GLU A 84 -11.87 11.62 -2.21
CA GLU A 84 -12.39 10.48 -2.94
C GLU A 84 -11.28 9.52 -3.37
N ILE A 85 -10.17 10.07 -3.90
CA ILE A 85 -9.02 9.29 -4.31
C ILE A 85 -8.42 8.55 -3.11
N ARG A 86 -8.25 9.22 -1.98
CA ARG A 86 -7.75 8.60 -0.75
C ARG A 86 -8.66 7.47 -0.28
N SER A 87 -9.97 7.67 -0.32
CA SER A 87 -10.96 6.68 0.07
C SER A 87 -10.92 5.44 -0.83
N GLU A 88 -10.81 5.63 -2.13
CA GLU A 88 -10.71 4.53 -3.11
C GLU A 88 -9.44 3.72 -2.91
N ILE A 89 -8.31 4.38 -2.69
CA ILE A 89 -7.04 3.71 -2.42
C ILE A 89 -7.14 2.91 -1.12
N SER A 90 -7.68 3.50 -0.07
CA SER A 90 -7.82 2.83 1.23
C SER A 90 -8.75 1.61 1.12
N SER A 91 -9.82 1.70 0.33
CA SER A 91 -10.72 0.55 0.10
C SER A 91 -10.02 -0.59 -0.62
N ALA A 92 -9.24 -0.28 -1.67
CA ALA A 92 -8.53 -1.29 -2.44
C ALA A 92 -7.41 -1.95 -1.63
N PHE A 93 -6.75 -1.20 -0.74
CA PHE A 93 -5.60 -1.66 0.04
C PHE A 93 -5.92 -1.99 1.49
N VAL A 94 -7.18 -2.21 1.82
CA VAL A 94 -7.59 -2.45 3.21
C VAL A 94 -6.82 -3.61 3.85
N ASP A 95 -6.58 -4.69 3.11
CA ASP A 95 -5.87 -5.86 3.62
C ASP A 95 -4.40 -5.54 3.93
N VAL A 96 -3.73 -4.83 3.02
CA VAL A 96 -2.33 -4.39 3.23
C VAL A 96 -2.26 -3.46 4.43
N MET A 97 -3.19 -2.51 4.54
CA MET A 97 -3.21 -1.53 5.62
C MET A 97 -3.43 -2.21 6.98
N MET A 98 -4.35 -3.17 7.04
CA MET A 98 -4.61 -3.92 8.27
C MET A 98 -3.40 -4.74 8.70
N ASN A 99 -2.74 -5.41 7.76
CA ASN A 99 -1.56 -6.21 8.06
C ASN A 99 -0.39 -5.34 8.53
N LEU A 100 -0.19 -4.18 7.93
CA LEU A 100 0.84 -3.24 8.38
C LEU A 100 0.56 -2.74 9.80
N LYS A 101 -0.69 -2.40 10.09
CA LYS A 101 -1.07 -1.92 11.43
C LYS A 101 -0.92 -3.01 12.48
N GLU A 102 -1.31 -4.24 12.16
CA GLU A 102 -1.19 -5.37 13.06
C GLU A 102 0.27 -5.71 13.36
N ARG A 103 1.11 -5.70 12.33
CA ARG A 103 2.53 -6.04 12.46
C ARG A 103 3.33 -4.90 13.11
N TYR A 104 2.98 -3.66 12.82
CA TYR A 104 3.68 -2.46 13.32
C TYR A 104 2.70 -1.50 13.97
N PRO A 105 2.25 -1.80 15.21
CA PRO A 105 1.23 -0.97 15.87
C PRO A 105 1.64 0.48 16.10
N ALA A 106 2.93 0.78 16.07
CA ALA A 106 3.44 2.15 16.25
C ALA A 106 3.21 3.04 15.02
N LEU A 107 2.88 2.45 13.85
CA LEU A 107 2.56 3.24 12.67
C LEU A 107 1.22 3.93 12.83
N THR A 108 1.16 5.22 12.46
CA THR A 108 -0.10 5.96 12.41
C THR A 108 -0.84 5.62 11.11
N GLY A 109 -2.14 6.01 11.04
CA GLY A 109 -2.91 5.84 9.81
C GLY A 109 -2.27 6.54 8.61
N ASP A 110 -1.72 7.74 8.82
CA ASP A 110 -1.04 8.48 7.75
C ASP A 110 0.29 7.81 7.36
N ASP A 111 1.01 7.24 8.31
CA ASP A 111 2.23 6.45 8.01
C ASP A 111 1.89 5.28 7.08
N ILE A 112 0.84 4.56 7.40
CA ILE A 112 0.38 3.40 6.61
C ILE A 112 -0.08 3.84 5.23
N PHE A 113 -0.84 4.93 5.14
CA PHE A 113 -1.28 5.46 3.85
C PHE A 113 -0.08 5.87 2.98
N TYR A 114 0.93 6.49 3.58
CA TYR A 114 2.17 6.84 2.87
C TYR A 114 2.87 5.60 2.32
N CYS A 115 2.93 4.52 3.11
CA CYS A 115 3.45 3.24 2.64
C CYS A 115 2.69 2.73 1.41
N VAL A 116 1.36 2.81 1.43
CA VAL A 116 0.52 2.39 0.30
C VAL A 116 0.81 3.21 -0.95
N LEU A 117 0.93 4.52 -0.82
CA LEU A 117 1.27 5.38 -1.96
C LEU A 117 2.62 5.02 -2.56
N SER A 118 3.58 4.67 -1.70
CA SER A 118 4.89 4.22 -2.16
C SER A 118 4.81 2.88 -2.89
N LEU A 119 4.01 1.94 -2.40
CA LEU A 119 3.78 0.65 -3.08
C LEU A 119 3.12 0.83 -4.44
N LEU A 120 2.29 1.86 -4.60
CA LEU A 120 1.68 2.21 -5.88
C LEU A 120 2.63 2.94 -6.82
N CYS A 121 3.86 3.20 -6.38
CA CYS A 121 4.88 3.94 -7.13
C CYS A 121 4.42 5.35 -7.52
N CYS A 122 3.64 6.00 -6.66
CA CYS A 122 3.24 7.39 -6.87
C CYS A 122 4.45 8.31 -6.85
N SER A 123 4.42 9.34 -7.70
CA SER A 123 5.47 10.35 -7.68
C SER A 123 5.41 11.18 -6.40
N LYS A 124 6.50 11.89 -6.12
CA LYS A 124 6.58 12.80 -4.98
C LYS A 124 5.46 13.86 -5.04
N THR A 125 5.19 14.39 -6.24
CA THR A 125 4.12 15.38 -6.45
C THR A 125 2.76 14.83 -6.04
N VAL A 126 2.42 13.62 -6.48
CA VAL A 126 1.16 12.96 -6.12
C VAL A 126 1.09 12.69 -4.63
N MET A 127 2.17 12.20 -4.04
CA MET A 127 2.24 11.95 -2.59
C MET A 127 2.01 13.22 -1.79
N MET A 128 2.66 14.31 -2.17
CA MET A 128 2.48 15.63 -1.52
C MET A 128 1.03 16.09 -1.63
N GLU A 129 0.43 15.92 -2.78
CA GLU A 129 -0.95 16.34 -3.02
C GLU A 129 -1.95 15.51 -2.20
N LEU A 130 -1.81 14.18 -2.23
CA LEU A 130 -2.73 13.28 -1.51
C LEU A 130 -2.53 13.30 0.01
N MET A 131 -1.30 13.52 0.47
CA MET A 131 -1.00 13.60 1.90
C MET A 131 -1.17 15.02 2.46
N ASP A 132 -1.40 16.00 1.59
CA ASP A 132 -1.43 17.42 1.94
C ASP A 132 -0.19 17.79 2.78
N ALA A 133 0.98 17.45 2.27
CA ALA A 133 2.24 17.58 2.97
C ALA A 133 3.33 18.13 2.07
N THR A 134 4.30 18.81 2.69
CA THR A 134 5.50 19.29 1.99
C THR A 134 6.46 18.14 1.74
N SER A 135 7.41 18.35 0.82
CA SER A 135 8.50 17.41 0.57
C SER A 135 9.28 17.07 1.85
N ASP A 136 9.60 18.08 2.65
CA ASP A 136 10.34 17.90 3.92
C ASP A 136 9.52 17.11 4.94
N ALA A 137 8.22 17.36 5.02
CA ALA A 137 7.34 16.62 5.91
C ALA A 137 7.28 15.13 5.53
N LEU A 138 7.23 14.82 4.24
CA LEU A 138 7.25 13.44 3.76
C LEU A 138 8.58 12.75 4.07
N LYS A 139 9.69 13.45 3.88
CA LYS A 139 11.02 12.94 4.21
C LYS A 139 11.16 12.61 5.70
N THR A 140 10.68 13.50 6.55
CA THR A 140 10.66 13.29 8.01
C THR A 140 9.80 12.08 8.37
N ARG A 141 8.63 11.96 7.75
CA ARG A 141 7.74 10.82 7.96
C ARG A 141 8.41 9.50 7.55
N LYS A 142 9.05 9.47 6.40
CA LYS A 142 9.78 8.29 5.92
C LYS A 142 10.87 7.86 6.92
N ASN A 143 11.61 8.81 7.46
CA ASN A 143 12.64 8.53 8.45
C ASN A 143 12.06 7.96 9.75
N ARG A 144 10.91 8.46 10.19
CA ARG A 144 10.22 7.92 11.37
C ARG A 144 9.71 6.51 11.12
N ILE A 145 9.14 6.26 9.94
CA ILE A 145 8.64 4.94 9.55
C ILE A 145 9.79 3.93 9.56
N LYS A 146 10.96 4.33 9.04
CA LYS A 146 12.15 3.47 9.01
C LYS A 146 12.50 2.90 10.39
N ASN A 147 12.30 3.69 11.44
CA ASN A 147 12.60 3.28 12.81
C ASN A 147 11.49 2.43 13.44
N LYS A 148 10.33 2.30 12.77
CA LYS A 148 9.15 1.60 13.31
C LYS A 148 8.88 0.27 12.63
N MET A 149 9.64 -0.11 11.61
CA MET A 149 9.42 -1.36 10.89
C MET A 149 10.73 -2.05 10.51
N ASP A 150 10.63 -3.32 10.18
CA ASP A 150 11.77 -4.13 9.76
C ASP A 150 12.40 -3.56 8.49
N ALA A 151 13.73 -3.61 8.42
CA ALA A 151 14.47 -3.08 7.27
C ALA A 151 14.04 -3.73 5.95
N GLN A 152 13.79 -5.03 5.95
CA GLN A 152 13.35 -5.74 4.72
C GLN A 152 12.01 -5.22 4.21
N ILE A 153 11.06 -4.99 5.11
CA ILE A 153 9.74 -4.46 4.74
C ILE A 153 9.86 -3.01 4.31
N PHE A 154 10.64 -2.22 5.02
CA PHE A 154 10.90 -0.84 4.63
C PHE A 154 11.48 -0.74 3.22
N ASP A 155 12.47 -1.58 2.90
CA ASP A 155 13.11 -1.60 1.58
C ASP A 155 12.10 -2.05 0.50
N ARG A 156 11.21 -2.98 0.82
CA ARG A 156 10.16 -3.41 -0.11
C ARG A 156 9.18 -2.27 -0.40
N VAL A 157 8.82 -1.50 0.61
CA VAL A 157 7.85 -0.40 0.49
C VAL A 157 8.46 0.81 -0.23
N PHE A 158 9.63 1.25 0.21
CA PHE A 158 10.25 2.49 -0.25
C PHE A 158 11.37 2.30 -1.27
N GLY A 159 11.74 1.05 -1.55
CA GLY A 159 12.88 0.74 -2.40
C GLY A 159 14.21 0.92 -1.65
N VAL A 160 15.26 0.37 -2.24
CA VAL A 160 16.63 0.56 -1.75
C VAL A 160 17.15 1.86 -2.35
N ASP A 161 17.65 2.78 -1.50
CA ASP A 161 18.31 3.99 -1.98
C ASP A 161 19.57 3.57 -2.75
N ILE A 162 19.46 3.57 -4.07
CA ILE A 162 20.61 3.38 -4.95
C ILE A 162 21.19 4.78 -5.20
N GLN A 163 22.17 5.08 -4.43
CA GLN A 163 22.99 6.26 -4.73
C GLN A 163 24.32 5.84 -5.28
#